data_b7b2f1bea7ef120cdfec784c82cffc03
#
_entry.id   b7b2f1bea7ef120cdfec784c82cffc03
#
_cell.length_a   1.000
_cell.length_b   1.000
_cell.length_c   1.000
_cell.angle_alpha   90.00
_cell.angle_beta   90.00
_cell.angle_gamma   90.00
#
_symmetry.space_group_name_H-M   'P 1'
#
loop_
_entity.id
_entity.type
_entity.pdbx_description
1 polymer ?
#
loop_
_entity_poly.entity_id
_entity_poly.type
_entity_poly.pdbx_seq_one_letter_code
_entity_poly.pdbx_strand_id
1 'polypeptide(L)'
;VKVYHVMPNHPDPAFKDRLFLNVHGGSYVFGGGVASVGEAAVIANRAKIPVLSVDYRMPPNHPFPAAVEDTVIVYKHLLKSLPGKAIAIGGTSAGGGLALAAVHRFITLKLDVPGAIYAGTPWADLTKTGDSLFTNEGIDRVLVTYDGTLGAAARLYANGHDLQDPLISPVYGKFKGFPPTYLVTGTRDMFLSDTVRTH
;
A
#
# COMPACT_ATOMS: atom_id res chain seq x y z
N VAL A 1 0.51 -17.24 -2.53
CA VAL A 1 0.89 -15.87 -2.91
C VAL A 1 2.31 -15.87 -3.40
N LYS A 2 2.57 -15.21 -4.53
CA LYS A 2 3.91 -15.04 -5.07
C LYS A 2 4.56 -13.82 -4.43
N VAL A 3 5.85 -13.92 -4.13
CA VAL A 3 6.67 -12.85 -3.58
C VAL A 3 8.02 -12.78 -4.27
N TYR A 4 8.59 -11.59 -4.36
CA TYR A 4 9.93 -11.38 -4.88
C TYR A 4 10.85 -10.90 -3.76
N HIS A 5 11.97 -11.59 -3.56
CA HIS A 5 13.02 -11.17 -2.64
C HIS A 5 13.95 -10.20 -3.36
N VAL A 6 14.06 -9.00 -2.85
CA VAL A 6 14.93 -7.95 -3.40
C VAL A 6 15.98 -7.60 -2.36
N MET A 7 17.22 -7.95 -2.66
CA MET A 7 18.35 -7.67 -1.77
C MET A 7 19.07 -6.41 -2.26
N PRO A 8 19.44 -5.49 -1.35
CA PRO A 8 20.28 -4.36 -1.74
C PRO A 8 21.69 -4.84 -2.13
N ASN A 9 22.32 -4.11 -3.06
CA ASN A 9 23.70 -4.43 -3.47
C ASN A 9 24.69 -4.34 -2.29
N HIS A 10 24.44 -3.43 -1.35
CA HIS A 10 25.24 -3.21 -0.15
C HIS A 10 24.30 -3.13 1.06
N PRO A 11 23.94 -4.28 1.68
CA PRO A 11 23.10 -4.30 2.87
C PRO A 11 23.73 -3.52 4.02
N ASP A 12 22.93 -2.74 4.75
CA ASP A 12 23.38 -2.14 6.00
C ASP A 12 23.31 -3.18 7.13
N PRO A 13 24.41 -3.44 7.85
CA PRO A 13 24.40 -4.38 8.97
C PRO A 13 23.38 -4.07 10.06
N ALA A 14 22.97 -2.80 10.20
CA ALA A 14 21.92 -2.39 11.15
C ALA A 14 20.54 -2.98 10.82
N PHE A 15 20.34 -3.42 9.58
CA PHE A 15 19.07 -3.99 9.09
C PHE A 15 19.13 -5.50 8.82
N LYS A 16 20.19 -6.21 9.28
CA LYS A 16 20.34 -7.64 9.00
C LYS A 16 19.14 -8.50 9.44
N ASP A 17 18.46 -8.09 10.54
CA ASP A 17 17.31 -8.78 11.10
C ASP A 17 16.00 -7.98 10.89
N ARG A 18 15.95 -7.15 9.86
CA ARG A 18 14.81 -6.32 9.50
C ARG A 18 14.42 -6.53 8.05
N LEU A 19 13.15 -6.27 7.75
CA LEU A 19 12.59 -6.44 6.42
C LEU A 19 11.62 -5.30 6.10
N PHE A 20 11.60 -4.88 4.85
CA PHE A 20 10.52 -4.04 4.30
C PHE A 20 9.59 -4.90 3.45
N LEU A 21 8.32 -4.96 3.82
CA LEU A 21 7.27 -5.61 3.05
C LEU A 21 6.66 -4.59 2.09
N ASN A 22 6.98 -4.74 0.80
CA ASN A 22 6.47 -3.87 -0.24
C ASN A 22 5.17 -4.40 -0.84
N VAL A 23 4.17 -3.54 -0.95
CA VAL A 23 2.95 -3.76 -1.71
C VAL A 23 2.86 -2.70 -2.80
N HIS A 24 2.89 -3.14 -4.05
CA HIS A 24 3.08 -2.24 -5.20
C HIS A 24 1.86 -1.36 -5.50
N GLY A 25 2.09 -0.22 -6.17
CA GLY A 25 1.05 0.62 -6.75
C GLY A 25 0.47 0.04 -8.05
N GLY A 26 -0.33 0.84 -8.75
CA GLY A 26 -0.96 0.47 -10.03
C GLY A 26 -2.47 0.35 -9.94
N SER A 27 -3.11 1.23 -9.15
CA SER A 27 -4.57 1.35 -9.04
C SER A 27 -5.29 0.04 -8.70
N TYR A 28 -4.61 -0.91 -8.04
CA TYR A 28 -5.07 -2.27 -7.73
C TYR A 28 -5.31 -3.18 -8.95
N VAL A 29 -5.06 -2.71 -10.17
CA VAL A 29 -5.34 -3.44 -11.42
C VAL A 29 -4.12 -3.58 -12.33
N PHE A 30 -3.03 -2.87 -12.02
CA PHE A 30 -1.78 -2.90 -12.77
C PHE A 30 -0.57 -3.18 -11.84
N GLY A 31 0.59 -3.41 -12.45
CA GLY A 31 1.86 -3.47 -11.72
C GLY A 31 2.20 -4.84 -11.15
N GLY A 32 1.43 -5.88 -11.45
CA GLY A 32 1.75 -7.26 -11.03
C GLY A 32 2.91 -7.91 -11.77
N GLY A 33 3.28 -9.11 -11.35
CA GLY A 33 4.41 -9.84 -11.89
C GLY A 33 5.73 -9.14 -11.59
N VAL A 34 6.65 -9.14 -12.55
CA VAL A 34 7.98 -8.51 -12.40
C VAL A 34 7.88 -7.00 -12.20
N ALA A 35 6.82 -6.36 -12.67
CA ALA A 35 6.62 -4.91 -12.48
C ALA A 35 6.48 -4.52 -11.00
N SER A 36 6.00 -5.42 -10.14
CA SER A 36 5.90 -5.19 -8.68
C SER A 36 7.26 -4.99 -7.99
N VAL A 37 8.35 -5.35 -8.67
CA VAL A 37 9.73 -5.24 -8.13
C VAL A 37 10.31 -3.83 -8.29
N GLY A 38 9.76 -2.99 -9.17
CA GLY A 38 10.35 -1.70 -9.49
C GLY A 38 10.58 -0.80 -8.27
N GLU A 39 9.51 -0.53 -7.51
CA GLU A 39 9.58 0.26 -6.27
C GLU A 39 10.44 -0.44 -5.20
N ALA A 40 10.25 -1.75 -5.06
CA ALA A 40 11.02 -2.56 -4.11
C ALA A 40 12.52 -2.47 -4.33
N ALA A 41 12.98 -2.45 -5.58
CA ALA A 41 14.39 -2.30 -5.93
C ALA A 41 14.94 -0.92 -5.54
N VAL A 42 14.16 0.14 -5.74
CA VAL A 42 14.54 1.49 -5.30
C VAL A 42 14.65 1.55 -3.79
N ILE A 43 13.65 1.03 -3.06
CA ILE A 43 13.65 1.00 -1.59
C ILE A 43 14.85 0.18 -1.09
N ALA A 44 15.06 -1.03 -1.60
CA ALA A 44 16.16 -1.88 -1.17
C ALA A 44 17.51 -1.18 -1.31
N ASN A 45 17.80 -0.61 -2.48
CA ASN A 45 19.10 0.01 -2.73
C ASN A 45 19.29 1.35 -1.99
N ARG A 46 18.23 2.15 -1.82
CA ARG A 46 18.32 3.44 -1.12
C ARG A 46 18.35 3.31 0.38
N ALA A 47 17.46 2.49 0.93
CA ALA A 47 17.39 2.24 2.36
C ALA A 47 18.36 1.15 2.85
N LYS A 48 19.03 0.42 1.93
CA LYS A 48 19.96 -0.67 2.24
C LYS A 48 19.35 -1.78 3.10
N ILE A 49 18.04 -1.98 2.97
CA ILE A 49 17.25 -2.97 3.71
C ILE A 49 16.77 -4.07 2.76
N PRO A 50 16.72 -5.35 3.19
CA PRO A 50 16.04 -6.39 2.43
C PRO A 50 14.55 -6.05 2.23
N VAL A 51 14.05 -6.26 1.01
CA VAL A 51 12.65 -6.01 0.66
C VAL A 51 11.99 -7.30 0.17
N LEU A 52 10.79 -7.55 0.64
CA LEU A 52 9.91 -8.58 0.09
C LEU A 52 8.77 -7.89 -0.63
N SER A 53 8.69 -8.02 -1.96
CA SER A 53 7.59 -7.45 -2.75
C SER A 53 6.51 -8.48 -2.97
N VAL A 54 5.28 -8.14 -2.56
CA VAL A 54 4.11 -9.00 -2.72
C VAL A 54 3.52 -8.81 -4.11
N ASP A 55 3.49 -9.87 -4.91
CA ASP A 55 2.75 -9.94 -6.16
C ASP A 55 1.31 -10.37 -5.84
N TYR A 56 0.54 -9.42 -5.30
CA TYR A 56 -0.82 -9.70 -4.84
C TYR A 56 -1.78 -9.91 -6.02
N ARG A 57 -2.80 -10.73 -5.80
CA ARG A 57 -3.83 -11.02 -6.79
C ARG A 57 -4.70 -9.79 -7.04
N MET A 58 -5.09 -9.62 -8.30
CA MET A 58 -5.78 -8.42 -8.77
C MET A 58 -7.00 -8.74 -9.64
N PRO A 59 -7.94 -7.78 -9.76
CA PRO A 59 -9.01 -7.86 -10.75
C PRO A 59 -8.47 -8.06 -12.19
N PRO A 60 -9.31 -8.57 -13.11
CA PRO A 60 -10.71 -8.94 -12.91
C PRO A 60 -10.90 -10.28 -12.20
N ASN A 61 -9.88 -11.15 -12.18
CA ASN A 61 -10.01 -12.50 -11.68
C ASN A 61 -10.08 -12.57 -10.14
N HIS A 62 -9.45 -11.63 -9.47
CA HIS A 62 -9.34 -11.60 -8.02
C HIS A 62 -9.53 -10.18 -7.46
N PRO A 63 -10.78 -9.67 -7.44
CA PRO A 63 -11.08 -8.37 -6.85
C PRO A 63 -10.94 -8.39 -5.32
N PHE A 64 -11.32 -7.33 -4.66
CA PHE A 64 -11.39 -7.25 -3.19
C PHE A 64 -12.16 -8.46 -2.62
N PRO A 65 -11.66 -9.09 -1.56
CA PRO A 65 -10.53 -8.67 -0.71
C PRO A 65 -9.17 -9.32 -1.02
N ALA A 66 -8.97 -9.89 -2.22
CA ALA A 66 -7.82 -10.75 -2.53
C ALA A 66 -6.46 -10.10 -2.22
N ALA A 67 -6.25 -8.84 -2.58
CA ALA A 67 -4.99 -8.13 -2.32
C ALA A 67 -4.69 -7.99 -0.82
N VAL A 68 -5.71 -7.67 -0.02
CA VAL A 68 -5.58 -7.56 1.45
C VAL A 68 -5.25 -8.92 2.05
N GLU A 69 -5.98 -9.96 1.65
CA GLU A 69 -5.76 -11.32 2.18
C GLU A 69 -4.38 -11.87 1.78
N ASP A 70 -3.90 -11.61 0.57
CA ASP A 70 -2.56 -12.00 0.15
C ASP A 70 -1.48 -11.32 1.00
N THR A 71 -1.65 -10.03 1.28
CA THR A 71 -0.75 -9.28 2.17
C THR A 71 -0.77 -9.86 3.59
N VAL A 72 -1.95 -10.21 4.11
CA VAL A 72 -2.11 -10.89 5.42
C VAL A 72 -1.40 -12.24 5.44
N ILE A 73 -1.54 -13.04 4.39
CA ILE A 73 -0.90 -14.37 4.30
C ILE A 73 0.62 -14.23 4.38
N VAL A 74 1.20 -13.31 3.59
CA VAL A 74 2.65 -13.07 3.59
C VAL A 74 3.10 -12.54 4.94
N TYR A 75 2.38 -11.57 5.52
CA TYR A 75 2.72 -11.01 6.82
C TYR A 75 2.69 -12.04 7.95
N LYS A 76 1.65 -12.89 8.01
CA LYS A 76 1.59 -14.02 8.95
C LYS A 76 2.75 -15.00 8.79
N HIS A 77 3.20 -15.22 7.56
CA HIS A 77 4.37 -16.05 7.31
C HIS A 77 5.64 -15.43 7.88
N LEU A 78 5.83 -14.12 7.68
CA LEU A 78 6.98 -13.39 8.23
C LEU A 78 7.02 -13.39 9.75
N LEU A 79 5.87 -13.28 10.42
CA LEU A 79 5.76 -13.32 11.88
C LEU A 79 6.21 -14.65 12.51
N LYS A 80 6.40 -15.72 11.72
CA LYS A 80 6.98 -16.97 12.24
C LYS A 80 8.48 -16.88 12.51
N SER A 81 9.17 -15.91 11.90
CA SER A 81 10.62 -15.74 12.00
C SER A 81 11.07 -14.35 12.45
N LEU A 82 10.21 -13.34 12.35
CA LEU A 82 10.50 -11.96 12.69
C LEU A 82 9.40 -11.40 13.60
N PRO A 83 9.73 -10.64 14.66
CA PRO A 83 8.73 -9.89 15.40
C PRO A 83 8.18 -8.76 14.52
N GLY A 84 6.91 -8.36 14.69
CA GLY A 84 6.29 -7.29 13.91
C GLY A 84 7.12 -6.01 13.86
N LYS A 85 7.71 -5.60 15.00
CA LYS A 85 8.60 -4.42 15.09
C LYS A 85 9.84 -4.46 14.20
N ALA A 86 10.23 -5.62 13.68
CA ALA A 86 11.32 -5.78 12.73
C ALA A 86 10.88 -5.69 11.27
N ILE A 87 9.57 -5.60 11.01
CA ILE A 87 8.98 -5.51 9.69
C ILE A 87 8.43 -4.09 9.50
N ALA A 88 8.85 -3.39 8.46
CA ALA A 88 8.13 -2.23 7.95
C ALA A 88 7.25 -2.67 6.78
N ILE A 89 6.12 -2.02 6.58
CA ILE A 89 5.24 -2.26 5.42
C ILE A 89 5.00 -0.95 4.68
N GLY A 90 4.87 -1.01 3.37
CA GLY A 90 4.53 0.19 2.61
C GLY A 90 4.50 0.01 1.11
N GLY A 91 4.18 1.11 0.46
CA GLY A 91 4.12 1.26 -0.98
C GLY A 91 3.58 2.61 -1.38
N THR A 92 3.48 2.84 -2.68
CA THR A 92 3.02 4.10 -3.27
C THR A 92 1.65 3.91 -3.93
N SER A 93 0.82 4.99 -3.94
CA SER A 93 -0.48 4.99 -4.62
C SER A 93 -1.43 3.93 -4.03
N ALA A 94 -1.98 3.03 -4.86
CA ALA A 94 -2.75 1.88 -4.38
C ALA A 94 -1.96 1.01 -3.37
N GLY A 95 -0.62 0.92 -3.50
CA GLY A 95 0.22 0.22 -2.54
C GLY A 95 0.24 0.90 -1.17
N GLY A 96 0.27 2.23 -1.13
CA GLY A 96 0.13 3.00 0.12
C GLY A 96 -1.23 2.76 0.78
N GLY A 97 -2.31 2.80 0.00
CA GLY A 97 -3.66 2.46 0.47
C GLY A 97 -3.74 1.02 0.98
N LEU A 98 -3.20 0.05 0.22
CA LEU A 98 -3.18 -1.36 0.61
C LEU A 98 -2.38 -1.61 1.90
N ALA A 99 -1.26 -0.92 2.08
CA ALA A 99 -0.46 -1.04 3.31
C ALA A 99 -1.27 -0.59 4.55
N LEU A 100 -1.99 0.54 4.44
CA LEU A 100 -2.86 1.02 5.51
C LEU A 100 -4.03 0.06 5.77
N ALA A 101 -4.71 -0.41 4.71
CA ALA A 101 -5.81 -1.38 4.80
C ALA A 101 -5.34 -2.71 5.42
N ALA A 102 -4.14 -3.19 5.04
CA ALA A 102 -3.57 -4.40 5.61
C ALA A 102 -3.31 -4.25 7.11
N VAL A 103 -2.83 -3.08 7.58
CA VAL A 103 -2.61 -2.85 9.02
C VAL A 103 -3.93 -2.78 9.78
N HIS A 104 -5.00 -2.20 9.23
CA HIS A 104 -6.34 -2.34 9.80
C HIS A 104 -6.73 -3.82 9.99
N ARG A 105 -6.45 -4.63 8.96
CA ARG A 105 -6.72 -6.07 9.01
C ARG A 105 -5.85 -6.79 10.05
N PHE A 106 -4.56 -6.45 10.16
CA PHE A 106 -3.66 -7.02 11.17
C PHE A 106 -4.16 -6.77 12.58
N ILE A 107 -4.58 -5.52 12.88
CA ILE A 107 -5.13 -5.14 14.19
C ILE A 107 -6.41 -5.92 14.49
N THR A 108 -7.33 -6.03 13.52
CA THR A 108 -8.57 -6.80 13.66
C THR A 108 -8.30 -8.28 13.96
N LEU A 109 -7.25 -8.83 13.33
CA LEU A 109 -6.81 -10.22 13.54
C LEU A 109 -5.92 -10.39 14.79
N LYS A 110 -5.67 -9.31 15.54
CA LYS A 110 -4.79 -9.30 16.73
C LYS A 110 -3.38 -9.82 16.44
N LEU A 111 -2.87 -9.54 15.25
CA LEU A 111 -1.48 -9.85 14.89
C LEU A 111 -0.55 -8.82 15.52
N ASP A 112 0.71 -9.22 15.75
CA ASP A 112 1.77 -8.28 16.10
C ASP A 112 1.94 -7.27 14.95
N VAL A 113 1.80 -5.96 15.24
CA VAL A 113 1.78 -4.92 14.21
C VAL A 113 3.19 -4.63 13.70
N PRO A 114 3.35 -4.14 12.45
CA PRO A 114 4.66 -3.76 11.93
C PRO A 114 5.29 -2.62 12.74
N GLY A 115 6.62 -2.50 12.67
CA GLY A 115 7.37 -1.44 13.35
C GLY A 115 7.17 -0.05 12.75
N ALA A 116 6.83 0.02 11.47
CA ALA A 116 6.54 1.28 10.77
C ALA A 116 5.74 1.05 9.49
N ILE A 117 5.04 2.10 9.03
CA ILE A 117 4.37 2.16 7.73
C ILE A 117 5.02 3.26 6.88
N TYR A 118 5.25 2.99 5.60
CA TYR A 118 5.47 3.98 4.56
C TYR A 118 4.26 4.02 3.63
N ALA A 119 3.67 5.18 3.44
CA ALA A 119 2.58 5.38 2.49
C ALA A 119 2.88 6.61 1.62
N GLY A 120 3.41 6.35 0.43
CA GLY A 120 3.71 7.36 -0.57
C GLY A 120 2.45 7.69 -1.35
N THR A 121 2.00 8.95 -1.27
CA THR A 121 0.79 9.42 -1.96
C THR A 121 -0.32 8.35 -2.00
N PRO A 122 -0.77 7.89 -0.81
CA PRO A 122 -1.65 6.73 -0.74
C PRO A 122 -3.01 7.02 -1.38
N TRP A 123 -3.48 6.11 -2.22
CA TRP A 123 -4.88 6.11 -2.61
C TRP A 123 -5.69 5.51 -1.44
N ALA A 124 -6.02 6.37 -0.48
CA ALA A 124 -6.66 5.98 0.77
C ALA A 124 -8.17 6.17 0.78
N ASP A 125 -8.72 6.79 -0.26
CA ASP A 125 -10.15 7.00 -0.46
C ASP A 125 -10.55 6.74 -1.92
N LEU A 126 -11.27 5.65 -2.14
CA LEU A 126 -11.75 5.28 -3.48
C LEU A 126 -13.12 5.91 -3.82
N THR A 127 -13.68 6.76 -2.94
CA THR A 127 -15.02 7.34 -3.12
C THR A 127 -15.06 8.64 -3.93
N LYS A 128 -13.90 9.23 -4.29
CA LYS A 128 -13.80 10.55 -4.94
C LYS A 128 -14.37 11.69 -4.08
N THR A 129 -14.16 11.68 -2.77
CA THR A 129 -14.64 12.75 -1.87
C THR A 129 -13.57 13.78 -1.49
N GLY A 130 -12.28 13.48 -1.73
CA GLY A 130 -11.19 14.42 -1.46
C GLY A 130 -11.22 15.62 -2.42
N ASP A 131 -11.04 16.82 -1.89
CA ASP A 131 -11.07 18.07 -2.67
C ASP A 131 -9.94 18.15 -3.70
N SER A 132 -8.76 17.60 -3.41
CA SER A 132 -7.63 17.57 -4.36
C SER A 132 -7.90 16.73 -5.61
N LEU A 133 -8.86 15.81 -5.58
CA LEU A 133 -9.32 15.07 -6.76
C LEU A 133 -10.00 16.00 -7.80
N PHE A 134 -10.47 17.15 -7.36
CA PHE A 134 -11.10 18.17 -8.21
C PHE A 134 -10.13 19.34 -8.49
N THR A 135 -9.47 19.85 -7.45
CA THR A 135 -8.61 21.03 -7.57
C THR A 135 -7.30 20.76 -8.31
N ASN A 136 -6.80 19.52 -8.25
CA ASN A 136 -5.58 19.09 -8.93
C ASN A 136 -5.84 18.32 -10.25
N GLU A 137 -7.11 18.17 -10.65
CA GLU A 137 -7.45 17.56 -11.93
C GLU A 137 -6.81 18.32 -13.08
N GLY A 138 -6.13 17.62 -13.99
CA GLY A 138 -5.35 18.21 -15.08
C GLY A 138 -4.05 18.91 -14.65
N ILE A 139 -3.83 19.12 -13.35
CA ILE A 139 -2.58 19.65 -12.79
C ILE A 139 -1.61 18.52 -12.46
N ASP A 140 -2.14 17.44 -11.87
CA ASP A 140 -1.42 16.19 -11.69
C ASP A 140 -1.03 15.60 -13.05
N ARG A 141 0.27 15.37 -13.25
CA ARG A 141 0.81 14.88 -14.52
C ARG A 141 0.89 13.36 -14.59
N VAL A 142 0.59 12.66 -13.51
CA VAL A 142 0.60 11.20 -13.43
C VAL A 142 -0.81 10.66 -13.53
N LEU A 143 -1.71 11.13 -12.68
CA LEU A 143 -3.09 10.64 -12.61
C LEU A 143 -4.00 11.35 -13.60
N VAL A 144 -3.74 12.62 -13.87
CA VAL A 144 -4.44 13.52 -14.81
C VAL A 144 -5.90 13.78 -14.44
N THR A 145 -6.72 12.73 -14.31
CA THR A 145 -8.14 12.79 -13.95
C THR A 145 -8.55 11.54 -13.18
N TYR A 146 -9.53 11.70 -12.30
CA TYR A 146 -10.15 10.56 -11.62
C TYR A 146 -11.15 9.85 -12.56
N ASP A 147 -11.90 10.61 -13.33
CA ASP A 147 -12.92 10.06 -14.20
C ASP A 147 -12.27 9.28 -15.36
N GLY A 148 -12.77 8.09 -15.62
CA GLY A 148 -12.17 7.14 -16.55
C GLY A 148 -11.39 6.06 -15.83
N THR A 149 -10.06 6.02 -15.97
CA THR A 149 -9.22 4.88 -15.51
C THR A 149 -9.27 4.66 -14.00
N LEU A 150 -9.09 5.71 -13.18
CA LEU A 150 -9.10 5.56 -11.72
C LEU A 150 -10.47 5.14 -11.20
N GLY A 151 -11.52 5.82 -11.61
CA GLY A 151 -12.88 5.47 -11.20
C GLY A 151 -13.31 4.08 -11.70
N ALA A 152 -12.86 3.64 -12.87
CA ALA A 152 -13.09 2.29 -13.37
C ALA A 152 -12.32 1.26 -12.53
N ALA A 153 -11.06 1.53 -12.19
CA ALA A 153 -10.24 0.66 -11.34
C ALA A 153 -10.82 0.53 -9.92
N ALA A 154 -11.31 1.64 -9.34
CA ALA A 154 -11.97 1.62 -8.02
C ALA A 154 -13.17 0.67 -8.01
N ARG A 155 -14.05 0.79 -9.00
CA ARG A 155 -15.24 -0.09 -9.13
C ARG A 155 -14.84 -1.55 -9.38
N LEU A 156 -13.85 -1.77 -10.24
CA LEU A 156 -13.38 -3.10 -10.57
C LEU A 156 -12.74 -3.79 -9.36
N TYR A 157 -11.92 -3.03 -8.59
CA TYR A 157 -11.32 -3.54 -7.36
C TYR A 157 -12.36 -3.84 -6.30
N ALA A 158 -13.26 -2.89 -6.04
CA ALA A 158 -14.29 -3.04 -5.01
C ALA A 158 -15.32 -4.14 -5.32
N ASN A 159 -15.57 -4.44 -6.60
CA ASN A 159 -16.49 -5.51 -7.05
C ASN A 159 -17.86 -5.46 -6.34
N GLY A 160 -18.45 -4.28 -6.24
CA GLY A 160 -19.75 -4.06 -5.60
C GLY A 160 -19.74 -3.91 -4.08
N HIS A 161 -18.60 -4.02 -3.43
CA HIS A 161 -18.46 -3.69 -2.00
C HIS A 161 -18.53 -2.17 -1.79
N ASP A 162 -18.90 -1.76 -0.58
CA ASP A 162 -18.93 -0.35 -0.18
C ASP A 162 -17.53 0.25 -0.28
N LEU A 163 -17.41 1.33 -1.07
CA LEU A 163 -16.13 2.04 -1.20
C LEU A 163 -15.65 2.68 0.12
N GLN A 164 -16.53 2.87 1.09
CA GLN A 164 -16.16 3.35 2.44
C GLN A 164 -15.71 2.24 3.39
N ASP A 165 -15.69 0.97 2.96
CA ASP A 165 -15.09 -0.09 3.76
C ASP A 165 -13.63 0.25 4.07
N PRO A 166 -13.20 0.27 5.35
CA PRO A 166 -11.81 0.57 5.73
C PRO A 166 -10.75 -0.35 5.13
N LEU A 167 -11.13 -1.50 4.62
CA LEU A 167 -10.20 -2.40 3.90
C LEU A 167 -10.11 -2.07 2.40
N ILE A 168 -10.97 -1.17 1.91
CA ILE A 168 -10.94 -0.61 0.55
C ILE A 168 -10.40 0.82 0.60
N SER A 169 -10.98 1.66 1.45
CA SER A 169 -10.61 3.06 1.68
C SER A 169 -10.20 3.27 3.14
N PRO A 170 -8.91 3.04 3.46
CA PRO A 170 -8.45 3.02 4.86
C PRO A 170 -8.64 4.33 5.62
N VAL A 171 -8.84 5.45 4.94
CA VAL A 171 -9.14 6.76 5.58
C VAL A 171 -10.40 6.73 6.44
N TYR A 172 -11.35 5.84 6.17
CA TYR A 172 -12.58 5.67 6.96
C TYR A 172 -12.40 4.76 8.18
N GLY A 173 -11.21 4.17 8.35
CA GLY A 173 -10.91 3.29 9.47
C GLY A 173 -10.52 4.03 10.75
N LYS A 174 -10.33 3.26 11.82
CA LYS A 174 -9.84 3.76 13.12
C LYS A 174 -8.36 3.49 13.23
N PHE A 175 -7.54 4.53 13.34
CA PHE A 175 -6.08 4.43 13.38
C PHE A 175 -5.51 4.12 14.77
N LYS A 176 -6.35 3.86 15.77
CA LYS A 176 -5.88 3.42 17.09
C LYS A 176 -5.10 2.11 16.98
N GLY A 177 -3.86 2.12 17.47
CA GLY A 177 -2.99 0.94 17.43
C GLY A 177 -2.11 0.85 16.19
N PHE A 178 -2.18 1.82 15.28
CA PHE A 178 -1.25 1.92 14.17
C PHE A 178 0.17 2.22 14.66
N PRO A 179 1.19 1.66 14.00
CA PRO A 179 2.58 2.01 14.29
C PRO A 179 2.93 3.39 13.73
N PRO A 180 4.13 3.93 14.03
CA PRO A 180 4.62 5.13 13.37
C PRO A 180 4.46 5.04 11.86
N THR A 181 3.84 6.07 11.26
CA THR A 181 3.49 6.09 9.83
C THR A 181 4.13 7.30 9.17
N TYR A 182 4.89 7.06 8.11
CA TYR A 182 5.47 8.09 7.27
C TYR A 182 4.61 8.28 6.03
N LEU A 183 3.97 9.45 5.94
CA LEU A 183 3.11 9.86 4.82
C LEU A 183 3.87 10.86 3.95
N VAL A 184 3.82 10.66 2.64
CA VAL A 184 4.44 11.57 1.64
C VAL A 184 3.42 11.88 0.57
N THR A 185 3.34 13.15 0.17
CA THR A 185 2.53 13.60 -0.96
C THR A 185 3.15 14.86 -1.59
N GLY A 186 2.63 15.28 -2.72
CA GLY A 186 2.99 16.51 -3.40
C GLY A 186 1.82 17.48 -3.48
N THR A 187 2.10 18.78 -3.56
CA THR A 187 1.05 19.82 -3.63
C THR A 187 0.21 19.78 -4.91
N ARG A 188 0.68 19.09 -5.94
CA ARG A 188 -0.03 18.91 -7.23
C ARG A 188 -0.65 17.51 -7.36
N ASP A 189 -0.52 16.67 -6.34
CA ASP A 189 -1.00 15.30 -6.35
C ASP A 189 -2.52 15.27 -6.13
N MET A 190 -3.22 14.49 -6.92
CA MET A 190 -4.66 14.29 -6.75
C MET A 190 -5.00 13.55 -5.45
N PHE A 191 -4.06 12.77 -4.88
CA PHE A 191 -4.23 12.09 -3.59
C PHE A 191 -3.71 12.93 -2.39
N LEU A 192 -3.47 14.23 -2.57
CA LEU A 192 -3.10 15.12 -1.46
C LEU A 192 -4.11 15.08 -0.33
N SER A 193 -5.41 15.20 -0.63
CA SER A 193 -6.49 15.11 0.37
C SER A 193 -6.51 13.78 1.08
N ASP A 194 -6.30 12.67 0.37
CA ASP A 194 -6.26 11.34 0.96
C ASP A 194 -5.15 11.23 2.00
N THR A 195 -3.97 11.78 1.65
CA THR A 195 -2.82 11.81 2.55
C THR A 195 -3.09 12.68 3.78
N VAL A 196 -3.62 13.89 3.60
CA VAL A 196 -3.92 14.82 4.70
C VAL A 196 -5.02 14.28 5.61
N ARG A 197 -6.09 13.70 5.04
CA ARG A 197 -7.18 13.10 5.83
C ARG A 197 -6.74 11.85 6.59
N THR A 198 -5.79 11.11 6.03
CA THR A 198 -5.18 9.95 6.72
C THR A 198 -4.34 10.39 7.93
N HIS A 199 -3.60 11.50 7.80
CA HIS A 199 -2.83 12.11 8.88
C HIS A 199 -3.71 12.62 10.00
#